data_3400baa5c684db5d8c7db0f1a9ea252f
#
_entry.id   3400baa5c684db5d8c7db0f1a9ea252f
#
_cell.length_a   1.000
_cell.length_b   1.000
_cell.length_c   1.000
_cell.angle_alpha   90.00
_cell.angle_beta   90.00
_cell.angle_gamma   90.00
#
_symmetry.space_group_name_H-M   'P 1'
#
loop_
_entity.id
_entity.type
_entity.pdbx_description
1 polymer ?
#
loop_
_entity_poly.entity_id
_entity_poly.type
_entity_poly.pdbx_seq_one_letter_code
_entity_poly.pdbx_strand_id
1 'polypeptide(L)'
;MTGYFINDLHIDKWVKTQSSFSNTAQYKKLLEKWCLPADCLFIAGDVACSVNSIFSTFKVLADMYQHIFYVYGNHEMRLNEEDCNRGLDTYTKRERIETFLHTATFDERKKVDMLDILKGVEKFWNGKYICGGMGYADGSATSDSEHMLEKWQNGKDYQNFKLGWTTDFHEMAEYENEAVSRSISKPTDILITHFPAIQLIERNSELESKGLDYGLSAFDGSKILEKLPDGAIWHSGHLHDQFKREVTVDGKKILSISNSVGSPDKPPHHKLDKKEFLINF
;
A
#
# COMPACT_ATOMS: atom_id res chain seq x y z
N MET A 1 -20.14 11.78 1.34
CA MET A 1 -19.26 10.90 0.59
C MET A 1 -18.69 9.86 1.54
N THR A 2 -18.67 8.60 1.11
CA THR A 2 -18.15 7.48 1.89
C THR A 2 -16.88 6.93 1.26
N GLY A 3 -15.86 6.65 2.07
CA GLY A 3 -14.63 6.01 1.65
C GLY A 3 -14.39 4.72 2.41
N TYR A 4 -13.97 3.67 1.72
CA TYR A 4 -13.55 2.42 2.32
C TYR A 4 -12.04 2.24 2.22
N PHE A 5 -11.41 1.84 3.30
CA PHE A 5 -9.96 1.68 3.41
C PHE A 5 -9.60 0.20 3.48
N ILE A 6 -8.62 -0.23 2.68
CA ILE A 6 -8.15 -1.63 2.62
C ILE A 6 -6.70 -1.71 2.17
N ASN A 7 -5.97 -2.73 2.59
CA ASN A 7 -4.57 -2.98 2.23
C ASN A 7 -4.22 -4.46 2.30
N ASP A 8 -3.05 -4.83 1.77
CA ASP A 8 -2.47 -6.18 1.83
C ASP A 8 -3.45 -7.25 1.35
N LEU A 9 -4.01 -7.08 0.17
CA LEU A 9 -4.98 -8.04 -0.40
C LEU A 9 -4.32 -9.38 -0.73
N HIS A 10 -3.08 -9.36 -1.25
CA HIS A 10 -2.34 -10.54 -1.68
C HIS A 10 -3.21 -11.55 -2.43
N ILE A 11 -4.06 -11.05 -3.30
CA ILE A 11 -5.17 -11.81 -3.90
C ILE A 11 -4.67 -13.05 -4.67
N ASP A 12 -3.47 -12.97 -5.23
CA ASP A 12 -2.79 -14.07 -5.90
C ASP A 12 -2.43 -15.24 -4.98
N LYS A 13 -2.34 -15.02 -3.67
CA LYS A 13 -2.11 -16.07 -2.67
C LYS A 13 -3.39 -16.80 -2.26
N TRP A 14 -4.55 -16.18 -2.47
CA TRP A 14 -5.85 -16.76 -2.14
C TRP A 14 -6.44 -17.60 -3.27
N VAL A 15 -5.93 -17.45 -4.49
CA VAL A 15 -6.44 -18.14 -5.68
C VAL A 15 -5.36 -19.06 -6.25
N LYS A 16 -5.56 -20.35 -6.13
CA LYS A 16 -4.57 -21.40 -6.46
C LYS A 16 -4.48 -21.77 -7.94
N THR A 17 -5.18 -21.09 -8.86
CA THR A 17 -5.24 -21.49 -10.27
C THR A 17 -4.33 -20.67 -11.18
N GLN A 18 -3.62 -21.38 -12.08
CA GLN A 18 -2.58 -20.80 -12.95
C GLN A 18 -3.09 -20.10 -14.22
N SER A 19 -4.40 -20.11 -14.52
CA SER A 19 -4.92 -19.49 -15.75
C SER A 19 -5.58 -18.14 -15.48
N SER A 20 -5.09 -17.11 -16.16
CA SER A 20 -5.47 -15.69 -15.95
C SER A 20 -6.96 -15.36 -16.21
N PHE A 21 -7.65 -16.10 -17.06
CA PHE A 21 -9.03 -15.80 -17.42
C PHE A 21 -10.09 -16.45 -16.52
N SER A 22 -9.77 -17.52 -15.80
CA SER A 22 -10.71 -18.20 -14.88
C SER A 22 -10.82 -17.53 -13.52
N ASN A 23 -9.92 -16.59 -13.21
CA ASN A 23 -9.77 -16.05 -11.85
C ASN A 23 -10.68 -14.86 -11.55
N THR A 24 -11.22 -14.15 -12.54
CA THR A 24 -12.03 -12.92 -12.33
C THR A 24 -13.24 -13.20 -11.44
N ALA A 25 -13.94 -14.34 -11.65
CA ALA A 25 -15.08 -14.71 -10.80
C ALA A 25 -14.67 -15.03 -9.35
N GLN A 26 -13.50 -15.64 -9.17
CA GLN A 26 -12.97 -15.93 -7.83
C GLN A 26 -12.51 -14.65 -7.15
N TYR A 27 -11.84 -13.73 -7.86
CA TYR A 27 -11.46 -12.42 -7.35
C TYR A 27 -12.70 -11.62 -6.95
N LYS A 28 -13.75 -11.60 -7.78
CA LYS A 28 -15.01 -10.94 -7.44
C LYS A 28 -15.58 -11.47 -6.12
N LYS A 29 -15.67 -12.79 -5.95
CA LYS A 29 -16.16 -13.40 -4.72
C LYS A 29 -15.32 -13.03 -3.48
N LEU A 30 -14.00 -12.95 -3.61
CA LEU A 30 -13.11 -12.55 -2.52
C LEU A 30 -13.29 -11.06 -2.19
N LEU A 31 -13.30 -10.20 -3.21
CA LEU A 31 -13.43 -8.76 -3.04
C LEU A 31 -14.80 -8.38 -2.45
N GLU A 32 -15.89 -9.01 -2.91
CA GLU A 32 -17.23 -8.85 -2.29
C GLU A 32 -17.25 -9.27 -0.81
N LYS A 33 -16.43 -10.26 -0.45
CA LYS A 33 -16.26 -10.67 0.95
C LYS A 33 -15.45 -9.66 1.76
N TRP A 34 -14.43 -9.03 1.18
CA TRP A 34 -13.50 -8.18 1.91
C TRP A 34 -13.91 -6.71 1.93
N CYS A 35 -14.51 -6.24 0.86
CA CYS A 35 -14.85 -4.84 0.64
C CYS A 35 -16.31 -4.53 1.01
N LEU A 36 -16.56 -3.33 1.48
CA LEU A 36 -17.90 -2.78 1.68
C LEU A 36 -18.23 -1.77 0.59
N PRO A 37 -19.53 -1.61 0.23
CA PRO A 37 -19.96 -0.56 -0.68
C PRO A 37 -19.60 0.84 -0.14
N ALA A 38 -19.00 1.66 -0.98
CA ALA A 38 -18.64 3.05 -0.71
C ALA A 38 -18.52 3.83 -2.02
N ASP A 39 -18.47 5.15 -1.95
CA ASP A 39 -18.27 6.00 -3.13
C ASP A 39 -16.84 5.81 -3.67
N CYS A 40 -15.86 5.71 -2.77
CA CYS A 40 -14.47 5.51 -3.15
C CYS A 40 -13.77 4.44 -2.31
N LEU A 41 -12.68 3.91 -2.88
CA LEU A 41 -11.80 2.92 -2.28
C LEU A 41 -10.38 3.48 -2.14
N PHE A 42 -9.79 3.32 -0.97
CA PHE A 42 -8.39 3.66 -0.69
C PHE A 42 -7.60 2.38 -0.45
N ILE A 43 -6.57 2.15 -1.25
CA ILE A 43 -5.76 0.92 -1.21
C ILE A 43 -4.31 1.25 -0.87
N ALA A 44 -3.86 0.80 0.29
CA ALA A 44 -2.47 0.99 0.74
C ALA A 44 -1.55 -0.19 0.37
N GLY A 45 -1.48 -0.52 -0.92
CA GLY A 45 -0.51 -1.45 -1.49
C GLY A 45 -0.79 -2.94 -1.26
N ASP A 46 0.11 -3.74 -1.80
CA ASP A 46 0.14 -5.21 -1.70
C ASP A 46 -1.15 -5.88 -2.21
N VAL A 47 -1.60 -5.45 -3.39
CA VAL A 47 -2.73 -6.08 -4.09
C VAL A 47 -2.35 -7.46 -4.60
N ALA A 48 -1.22 -7.58 -5.30
CA ALA A 48 -0.66 -8.83 -5.81
C ALA A 48 0.78 -8.67 -6.32
N CYS A 49 1.50 -9.80 -6.51
CA CYS A 49 2.83 -9.78 -7.13
C CYS A 49 2.78 -9.73 -8.66
N SER A 50 1.79 -10.34 -9.31
CA SER A 50 1.75 -10.41 -10.77
C SER A 50 0.95 -9.28 -11.38
N VAL A 51 1.43 -8.73 -12.51
CA VAL A 51 0.74 -7.68 -13.27
C VAL A 51 -0.67 -8.12 -13.68
N ASN A 52 -0.83 -9.37 -14.10
CA ASN A 52 -2.12 -9.90 -14.52
C ASN A 52 -3.13 -9.99 -13.35
N SER A 53 -2.66 -10.36 -12.15
CA SER A 53 -3.52 -10.40 -10.95
C SER A 53 -3.93 -9.01 -10.50
N ILE A 54 -3.01 -8.05 -10.53
CA ILE A 54 -3.28 -6.64 -10.26
C ILE A 54 -4.37 -6.13 -11.20
N PHE A 55 -4.18 -6.31 -12.51
CA PHE A 55 -5.14 -5.87 -13.52
C PHE A 55 -6.53 -6.49 -13.32
N SER A 56 -6.59 -7.81 -13.13
CA SER A 56 -7.86 -8.51 -12.92
C SER A 56 -8.58 -8.05 -11.65
N THR A 57 -7.83 -7.71 -10.60
CA THR A 57 -8.36 -7.17 -9.35
C THR A 57 -8.98 -5.78 -9.58
N PHE A 58 -8.24 -4.88 -10.22
CA PHE A 58 -8.76 -3.54 -10.49
C PHE A 58 -9.94 -3.55 -11.45
N LYS A 59 -9.99 -4.48 -12.40
CA LYS A 59 -11.16 -4.67 -13.25
C LYS A 59 -12.43 -4.98 -12.45
N VAL A 60 -12.33 -5.81 -11.42
CA VAL A 60 -13.47 -6.11 -10.53
C VAL A 60 -13.79 -4.90 -9.63
N LEU A 61 -12.77 -4.27 -9.05
CA LEU A 61 -12.96 -3.12 -8.16
C LEU A 61 -13.60 -1.92 -8.87
N ALA A 62 -13.28 -1.71 -10.15
CA ALA A 62 -13.88 -0.66 -10.97
C ALA A 62 -15.39 -0.84 -11.16
N ASP A 63 -15.92 -2.07 -11.04
CA ASP A 63 -17.36 -2.31 -11.04
C ASP A 63 -18.03 -2.02 -9.68
N MET A 64 -17.22 -1.96 -8.61
CA MET A 64 -17.71 -1.81 -7.23
C MET A 64 -17.66 -0.36 -6.73
N TYR A 65 -16.74 0.46 -7.23
CA TYR A 65 -16.46 1.80 -6.72
C TYR A 65 -16.50 2.86 -7.83
N GLN A 66 -16.87 4.08 -7.46
CA GLN A 66 -16.86 5.21 -8.39
C GLN A 66 -15.44 5.76 -8.59
N HIS A 67 -14.60 5.68 -7.56
CA HIS A 67 -13.21 6.11 -7.60
C HIS A 67 -12.31 5.22 -6.74
N ILE A 68 -11.06 5.05 -7.17
CA ILE A 68 -10.05 4.24 -6.46
C ILE A 68 -8.77 5.04 -6.35
N PHE A 69 -8.25 5.19 -5.13
CA PHE A 69 -6.92 5.71 -4.84
C PHE A 69 -6.02 4.58 -4.39
N TYR A 70 -4.86 4.47 -5.03
CA TYR A 70 -3.96 3.35 -4.85
C TYR A 70 -2.51 3.78 -4.73
N VAL A 71 -1.78 3.18 -3.82
CA VAL A 71 -0.32 3.23 -3.76
C VAL A 71 0.25 1.83 -3.96
N TYR A 72 1.48 1.74 -4.46
CA TYR A 72 2.18 0.46 -4.55
C TYR A 72 2.58 -0.03 -3.16
N GLY A 73 2.64 -1.37 -3.01
CA GLY A 73 3.33 -2.02 -1.94
C GLY A 73 4.62 -2.68 -2.43
N ASN A 74 5.36 -3.32 -1.52
CA ASN A 74 6.58 -4.00 -1.89
C ASN A 74 6.32 -5.27 -2.75
N HIS A 75 5.15 -5.89 -2.64
CA HIS A 75 4.79 -7.03 -3.48
C HIS A 75 4.58 -6.67 -4.95
N GLU A 76 4.06 -5.49 -5.27
CA GLU A 76 4.01 -4.99 -6.65
C GLU A 76 5.41 -4.80 -7.22
N MET A 77 6.37 -4.42 -6.38
CA MET A 77 7.75 -4.14 -6.78
C MET A 77 8.59 -5.42 -6.97
N ARG A 78 8.26 -6.52 -6.29
CA ARG A 78 8.97 -7.80 -6.42
C ARG A 78 8.81 -8.39 -7.82
N LEU A 79 9.92 -8.78 -8.44
CA LEU A 79 9.92 -9.48 -9.71
C LEU A 79 9.59 -10.96 -9.49
N ASN A 80 8.71 -11.48 -10.31
CA ASN A 80 8.47 -12.91 -10.41
C ASN A 80 9.28 -13.52 -11.57
N GLU A 81 9.21 -14.83 -11.76
CA GLU A 81 9.93 -15.53 -12.82
C GLU A 81 9.58 -15.00 -14.23
N GLU A 82 8.31 -14.68 -14.48
CA GLU A 82 7.87 -14.10 -15.75
C GLU A 82 8.48 -12.72 -15.99
N ASP A 83 8.52 -11.87 -14.95
CA ASP A 83 9.14 -10.55 -15.02
C ASP A 83 10.64 -10.65 -15.30
N CYS A 84 11.34 -11.58 -14.62
CA CYS A 84 12.76 -11.86 -14.85
C CYS A 84 13.05 -12.37 -16.27
N ASN A 85 12.23 -13.30 -16.77
CA ASN A 85 12.35 -13.84 -18.12
C ASN A 85 12.14 -12.77 -19.22
N ARG A 86 11.38 -11.73 -18.90
CA ARG A 86 11.18 -10.56 -19.77
C ARG A 86 12.26 -9.50 -19.64
N GLY A 87 13.24 -9.69 -18.76
CA GLY A 87 14.33 -8.75 -18.52
C GLY A 87 13.88 -7.46 -17.81
N LEU A 88 12.76 -7.48 -17.07
CA LEU A 88 12.28 -6.32 -16.33
C LEU A 88 13.16 -6.07 -15.10
N ASP A 89 13.36 -4.81 -14.77
CA ASP A 89 13.70 -4.35 -13.43
C ASP A 89 12.44 -3.94 -12.66
N THR A 90 12.61 -3.64 -11.39
CA THR A 90 11.52 -3.29 -10.48
C THR A 90 10.73 -2.05 -10.93
N TYR A 91 11.41 -1.00 -11.41
CA TYR A 91 10.75 0.23 -11.85
C TYR A 91 10.09 0.08 -13.22
N THR A 92 10.71 -0.65 -14.14
CA THR A 92 10.10 -1.00 -15.45
C THR A 92 8.82 -1.84 -15.25
N LYS A 93 8.82 -2.75 -14.26
CA LYS A 93 7.60 -3.46 -13.89
C LYS A 93 6.51 -2.52 -13.38
N ARG A 94 6.87 -1.55 -12.53
CA ARG A 94 5.95 -0.52 -12.02
C ARG A 94 5.34 0.30 -13.16
N GLU A 95 6.16 0.80 -14.08
CA GLU A 95 5.69 1.52 -15.26
C GLU A 95 4.73 0.66 -16.11
N ARG A 96 5.02 -0.62 -16.23
CA ARG A 96 4.13 -1.55 -16.93
C ARG A 96 2.78 -1.70 -16.22
N ILE A 97 2.75 -1.81 -14.90
CA ILE A 97 1.50 -1.83 -14.14
C ILE A 97 0.71 -0.54 -14.40
N GLU A 98 1.36 0.61 -14.33
CA GLU A 98 0.75 1.92 -14.60
C GLU A 98 0.16 1.98 -16.01
N THR A 99 0.95 1.64 -17.03
CA THR A 99 0.50 1.63 -18.43
C THR A 99 -0.70 0.72 -18.60
N PHE A 100 -0.67 -0.48 -17.98
CA PHE A 100 -1.77 -1.42 -18.07
C PHE A 100 -3.05 -0.90 -17.40
N LEU A 101 -2.94 -0.30 -16.23
CA LEU A 101 -4.08 0.27 -15.51
C LEU A 101 -4.66 1.49 -16.20
N HIS A 102 -3.84 2.32 -16.82
CA HIS A 102 -4.28 3.51 -17.58
C HIS A 102 -4.85 3.19 -18.97
N THR A 103 -4.33 2.15 -19.63
CA THR A 103 -4.79 1.75 -20.98
C THR A 103 -5.93 0.76 -20.97
N ALA A 104 -6.14 0.10 -19.83
CA ALA A 104 -7.26 -0.81 -19.69
C ALA A 104 -8.57 -0.01 -19.78
N THR A 105 -9.27 -0.17 -20.86
CA THR A 105 -10.68 0.19 -20.96
C THR A 105 -11.46 -0.67 -19.97
N PHE A 106 -11.57 -0.17 -18.76
CA PHE A 106 -12.54 -0.70 -17.80
C PHE A 106 -13.92 -0.35 -18.37
N ASP A 107 -14.56 -1.25 -19.08
CA ASP A 107 -15.83 -1.07 -19.78
C ASP A 107 -15.95 0.28 -20.51
N GLU A 108 -16.37 0.31 -21.78
CA GLU A 108 -16.48 1.53 -22.61
C GLU A 108 -17.29 2.67 -21.97
N ARG A 109 -17.99 2.40 -20.86
CA ARG A 109 -18.83 3.34 -20.11
C ARG A 109 -18.16 3.96 -18.88
N LYS A 110 -17.03 3.43 -18.41
CA LYS A 110 -16.32 3.93 -17.22
C LYS A 110 -14.94 4.43 -17.66
N LYS A 111 -14.79 5.76 -17.66
CA LYS A 111 -13.57 6.45 -18.08
C LYS A 111 -12.40 6.13 -17.13
N VAL A 112 -11.20 6.16 -17.70
CA VAL A 112 -9.88 6.04 -17.04
C VAL A 112 -9.69 6.96 -15.81
N ASP A 113 -10.56 7.95 -15.63
CA ASP A 113 -10.53 8.89 -14.50
C ASP A 113 -10.91 8.32 -13.14
N MET A 114 -11.21 7.02 -13.06
CA MET A 114 -11.65 6.37 -11.80
C MET A 114 -10.51 5.88 -10.92
N LEU A 115 -9.30 5.75 -11.47
CA LEU A 115 -8.16 5.20 -10.75
C LEU A 115 -7.01 6.20 -10.71
N ASP A 116 -6.71 6.68 -9.51
CA ASP A 116 -5.52 7.48 -9.24
C ASP A 116 -4.45 6.63 -8.55
N ILE A 117 -3.33 6.40 -9.27
CA ILE A 117 -2.13 5.81 -8.69
C ILE A 117 -1.32 6.94 -8.08
N LEU A 118 -1.24 6.94 -6.74
CA LEU A 118 -0.51 7.95 -5.99
C LEU A 118 0.97 7.56 -5.90
N LYS A 119 1.82 8.35 -6.53
CA LYS A 119 3.28 8.15 -6.56
C LYS A 119 4.04 9.43 -6.29
N GLY A 120 3.73 10.06 -5.17
CA GLY A 120 4.27 11.37 -4.86
C GLY A 120 3.53 12.50 -5.63
N VAL A 121 2.24 12.33 -5.92
CA VAL A 121 1.40 13.35 -6.56
C VAL A 121 0.15 13.59 -5.72
N GLU A 122 -0.15 14.86 -5.50
CA GLU A 122 -1.38 15.29 -4.82
C GLU A 122 -2.57 15.26 -5.78
N LYS A 123 -3.69 14.76 -5.29
CA LYS A 123 -4.97 14.78 -5.98
C LYS A 123 -6.01 15.55 -5.17
N PHE A 124 -6.82 16.33 -5.86
CA PHE A 124 -7.98 16.99 -5.26
C PHE A 124 -9.25 16.29 -5.76
N TRP A 125 -9.97 15.70 -4.84
CA TRP A 125 -11.19 14.98 -5.16
C TRP A 125 -12.26 15.22 -4.11
N ASN A 126 -13.43 15.66 -4.54
CA ASN A 126 -14.61 15.90 -3.73
C ASN A 126 -14.35 16.73 -2.46
N GLY A 127 -13.59 17.82 -2.60
CA GLY A 127 -13.27 18.73 -1.51
C GLY A 127 -12.11 18.30 -0.61
N LYS A 128 -11.46 17.17 -0.92
CA LYS A 128 -10.35 16.62 -0.15
C LYS A 128 -9.04 16.59 -0.94
N TYR A 129 -7.93 16.91 -0.28
CA TYR A 129 -6.59 16.69 -0.79
C TYR A 129 -6.11 15.30 -0.38
N ILE A 130 -5.74 14.49 -1.37
CA ILE A 130 -5.31 13.10 -1.20
C ILE A 130 -3.91 12.97 -1.78
N CYS A 131 -2.97 12.52 -0.96
CA CYS A 131 -1.59 12.27 -1.37
C CYS A 131 -1.21 10.82 -1.05
N GLY A 132 -0.14 10.36 -1.64
CA GLY A 132 0.41 9.07 -1.29
C GLY A 132 1.61 8.65 -2.09
N GLY A 133 2.18 7.55 -1.69
CA GLY A 133 3.29 6.87 -2.31
C GLY A 133 3.59 5.59 -1.55
N MET A 134 4.52 4.78 -2.01
CA MET A 134 4.81 3.52 -1.32
C MET A 134 5.32 3.80 0.10
N GLY A 135 6.21 4.79 0.27
CA GLY A 135 7.08 4.87 1.44
C GLY A 135 7.96 3.61 1.49
N TYR A 136 9.00 3.61 2.29
CA TYR A 136 9.77 2.40 2.53
C TYR A 136 10.45 2.44 3.89
N ALA A 137 10.61 1.27 4.52
CA ALA A 137 11.31 1.15 5.77
C ALA A 137 12.75 1.67 5.64
N ASP A 138 13.19 2.49 6.59
CA ASP A 138 14.48 3.20 6.54
C ASP A 138 15.46 2.83 7.66
N GLY A 139 15.08 1.84 8.46
CA GLY A 139 15.88 1.41 9.60
C GLY A 139 15.69 2.23 10.88
N SER A 140 15.00 3.36 10.83
CA SER A 140 14.83 4.26 12.00
C SER A 140 14.10 3.62 13.19
N ALA A 141 13.30 2.60 12.92
CA ALA A 141 12.47 1.92 13.92
C ALA A 141 13.21 0.85 14.73
N THR A 142 14.49 0.58 14.45
CA THR A 142 15.30 -0.40 15.18
C THR A 142 16.51 0.25 15.86
N SER A 143 16.94 -0.34 16.98
CA SER A 143 18.22 -0.01 17.61
C SER A 143 19.42 -0.76 17.02
N ASP A 144 19.17 -1.75 16.15
CA ASP A 144 20.18 -2.61 15.55
C ASP A 144 20.48 -2.18 14.10
N SER A 145 20.92 -0.94 13.95
CA SER A 145 21.23 -0.36 12.63
C SER A 145 22.44 -0.99 11.97
N GLU A 146 23.37 -1.53 12.75
CA GLU A 146 24.59 -2.17 12.20
C GLU A 146 24.29 -3.43 11.37
N HIS A 147 23.26 -4.18 11.74
CA HIS A 147 22.84 -5.40 11.04
C HIS A 147 21.67 -5.17 10.06
N MET A 148 21.21 -3.92 9.93
CA MET A 148 20.02 -3.63 9.13
C MET A 148 20.22 -3.98 7.66
N LEU A 149 21.37 -3.60 7.08
CA LEU A 149 21.70 -3.91 5.69
C LEU A 149 21.76 -5.42 5.46
N GLU A 150 22.39 -6.16 6.38
CA GLU A 150 22.47 -7.62 6.30
C GLU A 150 21.08 -8.27 6.38
N LYS A 151 20.25 -7.83 7.30
CA LYS A 151 18.86 -8.30 7.41
C LYS A 151 18.05 -8.03 6.15
N TRP A 152 18.19 -6.83 5.56
CA TRP A 152 17.52 -6.48 4.33
C TRP A 152 18.01 -7.34 3.15
N GLN A 153 19.32 -7.54 3.01
CA GLN A 153 19.91 -8.39 1.97
C GLN A 153 19.47 -9.85 2.06
N ASN A 154 19.19 -10.35 3.26
CA ASN A 154 18.59 -11.67 3.48
C ASN A 154 17.08 -11.69 3.29
N GLY A 155 16.44 -10.53 3.16
CA GLY A 155 15.01 -10.37 3.00
C GLY A 155 14.52 -10.68 1.58
N LYS A 156 13.22 -10.99 1.47
CA LYS A 156 12.59 -11.29 0.18
C LYS A 156 12.56 -10.09 -0.77
N ASP A 157 12.54 -8.88 -0.25
CA ASP A 157 12.55 -7.69 -1.09
C ASP A 157 13.87 -7.57 -1.84
N TYR A 158 14.99 -7.62 -1.15
CA TYR A 158 16.30 -7.60 -1.79
C TYR A 158 16.48 -8.70 -2.84
N GLN A 159 16.05 -9.92 -2.51
CA GLN A 159 16.17 -11.07 -3.40
C GLN A 159 15.33 -10.93 -4.68
N ASN A 160 14.23 -10.19 -4.63
CA ASN A 160 13.28 -10.05 -5.70
C ASN A 160 13.20 -8.63 -6.31
N PHE A 161 14.02 -7.70 -5.81
CA PHE A 161 14.15 -6.38 -6.41
C PHE A 161 15.37 -6.34 -7.35
N LYS A 162 15.20 -5.65 -8.47
CA LYS A 162 16.30 -5.23 -9.35
C LYS A 162 16.11 -3.75 -9.60
N LEU A 163 16.71 -2.93 -8.78
CA LEU A 163 16.49 -1.49 -8.81
C LEU A 163 17.19 -0.81 -10.00
N GLY A 164 18.26 -1.43 -10.52
CA GLY A 164 18.98 -0.93 -11.68
C GLY A 164 19.95 0.22 -11.40
N TRP A 165 19.61 1.07 -10.41
CA TRP A 165 20.39 2.27 -10.08
C TRP A 165 21.06 2.23 -8.71
N THR A 166 20.56 1.39 -7.78
CA THR A 166 21.17 1.20 -6.46
C THR A 166 20.97 -0.23 -5.95
N THR A 167 21.86 -0.66 -5.08
CA THR A 167 21.71 -1.84 -4.22
C THR A 167 21.70 -1.43 -2.75
N ASP A 168 21.71 -0.13 -2.47
CA ASP A 168 21.68 0.41 -1.13
C ASP A 168 20.22 0.57 -0.66
N PHE A 169 19.93 -0.07 0.45
CA PHE A 169 18.66 0.00 1.14
C PHE A 169 18.28 1.45 1.53
N HIS A 170 19.24 2.21 2.05
CA HIS A 170 18.98 3.57 2.50
C HIS A 170 18.67 4.52 1.34
N GLU A 171 19.39 4.40 0.22
CA GLU A 171 19.11 5.20 -0.98
C GLU A 171 17.70 4.92 -1.52
N MET A 172 17.27 3.65 -1.52
CA MET A 172 15.92 3.30 -1.94
C MET A 172 14.86 3.85 -0.98
N ALA A 173 15.09 3.71 0.33
CA ALA A 173 14.17 4.21 1.35
C ALA A 173 14.06 5.74 1.27
N GLU A 174 15.18 6.46 1.15
CA GLU A 174 15.21 7.90 0.99
C GLU A 174 14.42 8.34 -0.26
N TYR A 175 14.66 7.69 -1.40
CA TYR A 175 13.95 8.00 -2.65
C TYR A 175 12.42 7.88 -2.51
N GLU A 176 11.94 6.77 -1.96
CA GLU A 176 10.49 6.54 -1.81
C GLU A 176 9.88 7.44 -0.73
N ASN A 177 10.56 7.67 0.38
CA ASN A 177 10.06 8.51 1.47
C ASN A 177 10.06 10.00 1.09
N GLU A 178 11.08 10.47 0.37
CA GLU A 178 11.09 11.82 -0.17
C GLU A 178 10.00 12.03 -1.23
N ALA A 179 9.69 11.04 -2.07
CA ALA A 179 8.59 11.12 -3.02
C ALA A 179 7.26 11.39 -2.31
N VAL A 180 6.98 10.69 -1.19
CA VAL A 180 5.81 10.96 -0.34
C VAL A 180 5.86 12.37 0.23
N SER A 181 6.98 12.77 0.84
CA SER A 181 7.12 14.09 1.46
C SER A 181 6.95 15.24 0.46
N ARG A 182 7.47 15.11 -0.75
CA ARG A 182 7.35 16.12 -1.82
C ARG A 182 5.93 16.24 -2.36
N SER A 183 5.13 15.17 -2.29
CA SER A 183 3.74 15.19 -2.76
C SER A 183 2.84 16.11 -1.94
N ILE A 184 3.21 16.38 -0.70
CA ILE A 184 2.42 17.20 0.22
C ILE A 184 2.76 18.66 -0.01
N SER A 185 2.06 19.31 -0.92
CA SER A 185 2.21 20.74 -1.23
C SER A 185 1.15 21.62 -0.55
N LYS A 186 0.06 21.02 -0.09
CA LYS A 186 -1.08 21.66 0.60
C LYS A 186 -1.48 20.83 1.82
N PRO A 187 -2.34 21.35 2.69
CA PRO A 187 -2.89 20.56 3.79
C PRO A 187 -3.58 19.31 3.24
N THR A 188 -2.97 18.16 3.46
CA THR A 188 -3.44 16.87 2.96
C THR A 188 -4.45 16.27 3.94
N ASP A 189 -5.68 16.06 3.48
CA ASP A 189 -6.74 15.45 4.30
C ASP A 189 -6.52 13.94 4.49
N ILE A 190 -6.04 13.27 3.42
CA ILE A 190 -5.84 11.81 3.41
C ILE A 190 -4.46 11.51 2.82
N LEU A 191 -3.62 10.88 3.61
CA LEU A 191 -2.33 10.34 3.18
C LEU A 191 -2.40 8.82 3.13
N ILE A 192 -1.90 8.26 2.04
CA ILE A 192 -1.82 6.80 1.87
C ILE A 192 -0.37 6.40 1.65
N THR A 193 0.14 5.49 2.49
CA THR A 193 1.45 4.86 2.27
C THR A 193 1.31 3.36 2.44
N HIS A 194 2.17 2.57 1.79
CA HIS A 194 2.17 1.14 2.08
C HIS A 194 2.90 0.87 3.40
N PHE A 195 4.13 1.37 3.54
CA PHE A 195 4.82 1.27 4.82
C PHE A 195 4.27 2.32 5.80
N PRO A 196 4.04 1.96 7.07
CA PRO A 196 3.57 2.89 8.08
C PRO A 196 4.69 3.79 8.61
N ALA A 197 4.32 4.98 9.11
CA ALA A 197 5.22 5.77 9.93
C ALA A 197 5.32 5.19 11.34
N ILE A 198 6.55 5.11 11.88
CA ILE A 198 6.79 4.54 13.23
C ILE A 198 6.02 5.27 14.33
N GLN A 199 5.78 6.57 14.18
CA GLN A 199 5.02 7.38 15.14
C GLN A 199 3.53 7.01 15.21
N LEU A 200 3.01 6.33 14.19
CA LEU A 200 1.60 6.00 14.04
C LEU A 200 1.26 4.54 14.30
N ILE A 201 2.26 3.72 14.62
CA ILE A 201 2.05 2.31 14.96
C ILE A 201 2.26 2.09 16.46
N GLU A 202 1.64 1.03 16.98
CA GLU A 202 1.91 0.53 18.32
C GLU A 202 2.89 -0.63 18.21
N ARG A 203 4.03 -0.49 18.87
CA ARG A 203 5.02 -1.57 18.88
C ARG A 203 4.49 -2.73 19.73
N ASN A 204 4.55 -3.91 19.16
CA ASN A 204 4.09 -5.13 19.80
C ASN A 204 5.29 -6.03 20.13
N SER A 205 5.63 -6.10 21.42
CA SER A 205 6.78 -6.89 21.91
C SER A 205 6.62 -8.39 21.64
N GLU A 206 5.40 -8.91 21.55
CA GLU A 206 5.16 -10.31 21.19
C GLU A 206 5.48 -10.58 19.72
N LEU A 207 5.13 -9.64 18.82
CA LEU A 207 5.47 -9.74 17.41
C LEU A 207 6.97 -9.55 17.18
N GLU A 208 7.60 -8.63 17.91
CA GLU A 208 9.07 -8.46 17.90
C GLU A 208 9.78 -9.74 18.34
N SER A 209 9.32 -10.38 19.41
CA SER A 209 9.86 -11.67 19.88
C SER A 209 9.69 -12.81 18.88
N LYS A 210 8.70 -12.70 17.98
CA LYS A 210 8.46 -13.63 16.87
C LYS A 210 9.19 -13.26 15.58
N GLY A 211 10.08 -12.25 15.62
CA GLY A 211 10.95 -11.86 14.53
C GLY A 211 10.41 -10.73 13.64
N LEU A 212 9.35 -10.00 14.03
CA LEU A 212 8.99 -8.77 13.37
C LEU A 212 10.05 -7.71 13.65
N ASP A 213 10.67 -7.20 12.59
CA ASP A 213 11.64 -6.11 12.68
C ASP A 213 11.00 -4.82 12.13
N TYR A 214 10.63 -3.92 13.03
CA TYR A 214 10.04 -2.63 12.64
C TYR A 214 11.00 -1.78 11.80
N GLY A 215 12.30 -1.95 11.92
CA GLY A 215 13.28 -1.27 11.09
C GLY A 215 13.19 -1.65 9.61
N LEU A 216 12.64 -2.85 9.30
CA LEU A 216 12.34 -3.30 7.94
C LEU A 216 10.84 -3.15 7.59
N SER A 217 10.04 -2.61 8.49
CA SER A 217 8.58 -2.61 8.36
C SER A 217 7.93 -1.24 8.52
N ALA A 218 8.69 -0.23 8.93
CA ALA A 218 8.22 1.14 9.14
C ALA A 218 9.34 2.15 8.84
N PHE A 219 9.00 3.41 8.66
CA PHE A 219 9.93 4.50 8.42
C PHE A 219 9.69 5.70 9.34
N ASP A 220 10.67 6.61 9.44
CA ASP A 220 10.49 7.88 10.15
C ASP A 220 9.58 8.83 9.37
N GLY A 221 8.35 8.97 9.84
CA GLY A 221 7.33 9.84 9.27
C GLY A 221 7.38 11.30 9.79
N SER A 222 8.32 11.69 10.62
CA SER A 222 8.34 13.01 11.30
C SER A 222 8.20 14.17 10.32
N LYS A 223 9.01 14.20 9.26
CA LYS A 223 8.98 15.26 8.22
C LYS A 223 7.63 15.34 7.48
N ILE A 224 6.93 14.22 7.37
CA ILE A 224 5.62 14.14 6.73
C ILE A 224 4.56 14.62 7.70
N LEU A 225 4.61 14.17 8.96
CA LEU A 225 3.68 14.57 10.03
C LEU A 225 3.68 16.07 10.28
N GLU A 226 4.84 16.73 10.18
CA GLU A 226 4.95 18.20 10.29
C GLU A 226 4.05 18.92 9.27
N LYS A 227 3.87 18.36 8.08
CA LYS A 227 3.09 18.94 6.97
C LYS A 227 1.59 18.63 7.05
N LEU A 228 1.20 17.57 7.75
CA LEU A 228 -0.20 17.19 7.85
C LEU A 228 -0.99 18.14 8.78
N PRO A 229 -2.25 18.46 8.44
CA PRO A 229 -3.12 19.21 9.33
C PRO A 229 -3.61 18.35 10.51
N ASP A 230 -4.12 19.02 11.54
CA ASP A 230 -4.89 18.35 12.60
C ASP A 230 -6.12 17.65 12.00
N GLY A 231 -6.41 16.45 12.43
CA GLY A 231 -7.52 15.62 11.93
C GLY A 231 -7.25 14.89 10.60
N ALA A 232 -6.03 14.95 10.05
CA ALA A 232 -5.68 14.19 8.86
C ALA A 232 -5.82 12.67 9.06
N ILE A 233 -6.12 11.97 7.98
CA ILE A 233 -6.16 10.50 7.95
C ILE A 233 -4.86 9.99 7.34
N TRP A 234 -4.19 9.05 8.00
CA TRP A 234 -3.07 8.32 7.44
C TRP A 234 -3.42 6.83 7.33
N HIS A 235 -3.59 6.35 6.11
CA HIS A 235 -3.84 4.94 5.82
C HIS A 235 -2.54 4.23 5.42
N SER A 236 -2.24 3.11 6.07
CA SER A 236 -1.04 2.32 5.77
C SER A 236 -1.33 0.81 5.80
N GLY A 237 -0.39 0.01 5.25
CA GLY A 237 -0.43 -1.43 5.18
C GLY A 237 0.81 -2.10 5.78
N HIS A 238 1.29 -3.15 5.11
CA HIS A 238 2.54 -3.88 5.34
C HIS A 238 2.61 -4.74 6.62
N LEU A 239 2.14 -4.24 7.76
CA LEU A 239 2.21 -4.96 9.03
C LEU A 239 1.23 -6.13 9.13
N HIS A 240 0.31 -6.29 8.17
CA HIS A 240 -0.77 -7.28 8.20
C HIS A 240 -1.61 -7.19 9.48
N ASP A 241 -1.92 -5.97 9.91
CA ASP A 241 -2.75 -5.73 11.08
C ASP A 241 -4.00 -4.92 10.73
N GLN A 242 -5.01 -4.96 11.61
CA GLN A 242 -6.21 -4.15 11.49
C GLN A 242 -6.33 -3.24 12.70
N PHE A 243 -6.27 -1.94 12.46
CA PHE A 243 -6.49 -0.92 13.47
C PHE A 243 -7.09 0.35 12.89
N LYS A 244 -7.80 1.07 13.74
CA LYS A 244 -8.27 2.43 13.51
C LYS A 244 -8.17 3.17 14.82
N ARG A 245 -7.28 4.16 14.89
CA ARG A 245 -7.02 4.87 16.13
C ARG A 245 -6.59 6.31 15.88
N GLU A 246 -6.95 7.20 16.79
CA GLU A 246 -6.43 8.56 16.84
C GLU A 246 -5.08 8.54 17.58
N VAL A 247 -4.05 9.07 16.95
CA VAL A 247 -2.71 9.21 17.53
C VAL A 247 -2.39 10.70 17.61
N THR A 248 -1.91 11.17 18.76
CA THR A 248 -1.46 12.55 18.90
C THR A 248 0.05 12.61 18.71
N VAL A 249 0.50 13.36 17.70
CA VAL A 249 1.91 13.59 17.40
C VAL A 249 2.12 15.11 17.30
N ASP A 250 3.01 15.66 18.11
CA ASP A 250 3.33 17.09 18.16
C ASP A 250 2.09 18.00 18.30
N GLY A 251 1.13 17.55 19.11
CA GLY A 251 -0.12 18.26 19.37
C GLY A 251 -1.19 18.15 18.28
N LYS A 252 -0.93 17.46 17.20
CA LYS A 252 -1.89 17.16 16.12
C LYS A 252 -2.47 15.77 16.30
N LYS A 253 -3.76 15.63 16.04
CA LYS A 253 -4.47 14.35 16.01
C LYS A 253 -4.46 13.79 14.60
N ILE A 254 -3.92 12.62 14.44
CA ILE A 254 -3.90 11.88 13.16
C ILE A 254 -4.73 10.61 13.33
N LEU A 255 -5.70 10.40 12.45
CA LEU A 255 -6.43 9.14 12.40
C LEU A 255 -5.61 8.10 11.62
N SER A 256 -4.94 7.22 12.34
CA SER A 256 -4.15 6.13 11.76
C SER A 256 -5.03 4.92 11.48
N ILE A 257 -4.98 4.42 10.24
CA ILE A 257 -5.83 3.32 9.76
C ILE A 257 -4.97 2.25 9.07
N SER A 258 -5.23 0.99 9.40
CA SER A 258 -4.83 -0.18 8.61
C SER A 258 -5.95 -1.20 8.59
N ASN A 259 -6.33 -1.68 7.42
CA ASN A 259 -7.33 -2.72 7.22
C ASN A 259 -6.78 -3.83 6.32
N SER A 260 -5.82 -4.55 6.85
CA SER A 260 -5.16 -5.62 6.13
C SER A 260 -6.08 -6.83 5.95
N VAL A 261 -6.13 -7.36 4.74
CA VAL A 261 -6.70 -8.69 4.46
C VAL A 261 -5.69 -9.77 4.82
N GLY A 262 -4.41 -9.50 4.60
CA GLY A 262 -3.33 -10.43 4.79
C GLY A 262 -3.30 -11.55 3.73
N SER A 263 -2.47 -12.55 3.96
CA SER A 263 -2.44 -13.75 3.11
C SER A 263 -2.95 -14.96 3.90
N PRO A 264 -3.30 -16.07 3.23
CA PRO A 264 -3.70 -17.29 3.92
C PRO A 264 -2.70 -17.77 4.98
N ASP A 265 -1.39 -17.55 4.70
CA ASP A 265 -0.30 -17.95 5.59
C ASP A 265 -0.01 -16.92 6.69
N LYS A 266 -0.44 -15.67 6.47
CA LYS A 266 -0.25 -14.53 7.38
C LYS A 266 -1.54 -13.71 7.45
N PRO A 267 -2.57 -14.20 8.16
CA PRO A 267 -3.79 -13.42 8.39
C PRO A 267 -3.48 -12.23 9.32
N PRO A 268 -4.35 -11.22 9.36
CA PRO A 268 -4.20 -10.10 10.29
C PRO A 268 -4.09 -10.57 11.74
N HIS A 269 -3.23 -9.93 12.52
CA HIS A 269 -3.05 -10.24 13.95
C HIS A 269 -4.28 -9.87 14.77
N HIS A 270 -4.88 -8.73 14.46
CA HIS A 270 -6.16 -8.29 15.02
C HIS A 270 -7.23 -8.27 13.93
N LYS A 271 -8.49 -8.44 14.32
CA LYS A 271 -9.63 -8.38 13.40
C LYS A 271 -10.68 -7.44 13.97
N LEU A 272 -10.94 -6.38 13.22
CA LEU A 272 -12.02 -5.43 13.50
C LEU A 272 -13.22 -5.68 12.59
N ASP A 273 -14.39 -5.12 12.94
CA ASP A 273 -15.52 -5.10 12.02
C ASP A 273 -15.15 -4.24 10.81
N LYS A 274 -15.41 -4.75 9.62
CA LYS A 274 -15.15 -4.03 8.37
C LYS A 274 -15.82 -2.65 8.31
N LYS A 275 -16.92 -2.46 9.00
CA LYS A 275 -17.64 -1.18 9.11
C LYS A 275 -16.79 -0.09 9.79
N GLU A 276 -15.83 -0.46 10.62
CA GLU A 276 -14.89 0.47 11.24
C GLU A 276 -14.09 1.25 10.19
N PHE A 277 -13.84 0.63 9.02
CA PHE A 277 -13.04 1.18 7.94
C PHE A 277 -13.85 1.92 6.88
N LEU A 278 -15.17 2.06 7.09
CA LEU A 278 -16.03 2.90 6.29
C LEU A 278 -16.12 4.30 6.95
N ILE A 279 -15.64 5.31 6.23
CA ILE A 279 -15.57 6.69 6.76
C ILE A 279 -16.47 7.61 5.93
N ASN A 280 -17.24 8.43 6.62
CA ASN A 280 -18.01 9.53 6.02
C ASN A 280 -17.16 10.81 6.08
N PHE A 281 -17.04 11.51 4.96
CA PHE A 281 -16.29 12.75 4.80
C PHE A 281 -17.20 13.96 4.70
#